data_51abbac3b21df259af98898f58dab554
#
_entry.id   51abbac3b21df259af98898f58dab554
#
_cell.length_a   1.000
_cell.length_b   1.000
_cell.length_c   1.000
_cell.angle_alpha   90.00
_cell.angle_beta   90.00
_cell.angle_gamma   90.00
#
_symmetry.space_group_name_H-M   'P 1'
#
loop_
_entity.id
_entity.type
_entity.pdbx_description
1 polymer ?
#
loop_
_entity_poly.entity_id
_entity_poly.type
_entity_poly.pdbx_seq_one_letter_code
_entity_poly.pdbx_strand_id
1 'polypeptide(L)'
;EATECAAALGGNDAFWAYIDRIFEVTPSNNGLDLDHLPQIAESVGLDAVKFQECFDERRYKDAVQADLEDAANSGGRGTPYSIVIAANGTKSVIPGAFPYESVKEIVDAALEN
;
A
#
# COMPACT_ATOMS: atom_id res chain seq x y z
N GLU A 1 0.45 2.18 -8.63
CA GLU A 1 0.31 3.39 -9.47
C GLU A 1 -1.13 3.94 -9.44
N ALA A 2 -2.16 3.07 -9.57
CA ALA A 2 -3.56 3.49 -9.58
C ALA A 2 -3.99 4.27 -8.31
N THR A 3 -3.55 3.82 -7.14
CA THR A 3 -3.84 4.48 -5.86
C THR A 3 -3.23 5.87 -5.77
N GLU A 4 -2.04 6.07 -6.34
CA GLU A 4 -1.39 7.37 -6.42
C GLU A 4 -2.14 8.32 -7.36
N CYS A 5 -2.68 7.81 -8.48
CA CYS A 5 -3.56 8.60 -9.33
C CYS A 5 -4.84 9.04 -8.60
N ALA A 6 -5.42 8.17 -7.78
CA ALA A 6 -6.56 8.52 -6.95
C ALA A 6 -6.20 9.63 -5.93
N ALA A 7 -5.04 9.53 -5.28
CA ALA A 7 -4.54 10.57 -4.38
C ALA A 7 -4.33 11.91 -5.09
N ALA A 8 -3.76 11.90 -6.28
CA ALA A 8 -3.52 13.11 -7.06
C ALA A 8 -4.81 13.85 -7.45
N LEU A 9 -5.89 13.10 -7.69
CA LEU A 9 -7.18 13.67 -8.10
C LEU A 9 -8.06 14.12 -6.93
N GLY A 10 -8.00 13.44 -5.79
CA GLY A 10 -8.91 13.67 -4.69
C GLY A 10 -8.27 13.70 -3.29
N GLY A 11 -6.94 13.70 -3.21
CA GLY A 11 -6.23 13.78 -1.94
C GLY A 11 -6.20 12.45 -1.17
N ASN A 12 -5.82 12.53 0.10
CA ASN A 12 -5.62 11.38 0.96
C ASN A 12 -6.92 10.57 1.18
N ASP A 13 -8.05 11.24 1.33
CA ASP A 13 -9.33 10.56 1.51
C ASP A 13 -9.72 9.72 0.28
N ALA A 14 -9.45 10.23 -0.91
CA ALA A 14 -9.68 9.50 -2.16
C ALA A 14 -8.72 8.31 -2.32
N PHE A 15 -7.46 8.44 -1.90
CA PHE A 15 -6.51 7.34 -1.85
C PHE A 15 -7.05 6.15 -1.05
N TRP A 16 -7.50 6.39 0.17
CA TRP A 16 -8.02 5.34 1.04
C TRP A 16 -9.35 4.76 0.56
N ALA A 17 -10.28 5.63 0.11
CA ALA A 17 -11.54 5.17 -0.46
C ALA A 17 -11.32 4.28 -1.70
N TYR A 18 -10.35 4.62 -2.54
CA TYR A 18 -9.99 3.84 -3.70
C TYR A 18 -9.39 2.48 -3.33
N ILE A 19 -8.49 2.43 -2.34
CA ILE A 19 -7.92 1.17 -1.81
C ILE A 19 -9.03 0.28 -1.25
N ASP A 20 -9.89 0.81 -0.41
CA ASP A 20 -11.00 0.04 0.18
C ASP A 20 -11.87 -0.56 -0.93
N ARG A 21 -12.18 0.23 -1.94
CA ARG A 21 -13.00 -0.24 -3.06
C ARG A 21 -12.29 -1.32 -3.89
N ILE A 22 -10.99 -1.21 -4.12
CA ILE A 22 -10.21 -2.27 -4.77
C ILE A 22 -10.36 -3.59 -4.00
N PHE A 23 -10.18 -3.58 -2.68
CA PHE A 23 -10.31 -4.78 -1.87
C PHE A 23 -11.73 -5.37 -1.87
N GLU A 24 -12.75 -4.53 -1.90
CA GLU A 24 -14.15 -4.98 -1.98
C GLU A 24 -14.47 -5.73 -3.28
N VAL A 25 -13.93 -5.26 -4.41
CA VAL A 25 -14.30 -5.78 -5.73
C VAL A 25 -13.31 -6.79 -6.30
N THR A 26 -12.14 -6.93 -5.71
CA THR A 26 -11.09 -7.82 -6.21
C THR A 26 -11.29 -9.24 -5.72
N PRO A 27 -11.49 -10.23 -6.61
CA PRO A 27 -11.43 -11.63 -6.25
C PRO A 27 -10.05 -12.05 -5.73
N SER A 28 -9.99 -13.13 -4.95
CA SER A 28 -8.73 -13.69 -4.45
C SER A 28 -7.74 -14.02 -5.58
N ASN A 29 -6.46 -14.19 -5.22
CA ASN A 29 -5.40 -14.64 -6.13
C ASN A 29 -5.13 -13.70 -7.32
N ASN A 30 -5.00 -12.40 -7.04
CA ASN A 30 -4.73 -11.37 -8.06
C ASN A 30 -5.81 -11.27 -9.16
N GLY A 31 -7.07 -11.53 -8.79
CA GLY A 31 -8.19 -11.49 -9.71
C GLY A 31 -8.68 -10.09 -10.11
N LEU A 32 -7.93 -9.02 -9.80
CA LEU A 32 -8.28 -7.67 -10.22
C LEU A 32 -8.15 -7.52 -11.73
N ASP A 33 -9.27 -7.16 -12.39
CA ASP A 33 -9.28 -6.78 -13.79
C ASP A 33 -8.84 -5.31 -13.92
N LEU A 34 -7.69 -5.08 -14.55
CA LEU A 34 -7.12 -3.75 -14.70
C LEU A 34 -7.97 -2.82 -15.58
N ASP A 35 -8.79 -3.37 -16.46
CA ASP A 35 -9.72 -2.58 -17.28
C ASP A 35 -10.85 -1.96 -16.45
N HIS A 36 -11.06 -2.42 -15.21
CA HIS A 36 -12.04 -1.87 -14.28
C HIS A 36 -11.51 -0.75 -13.39
N LEU A 37 -10.22 -0.41 -13.44
CA LEU A 37 -9.62 0.63 -12.59
C LEU A 37 -10.31 2.00 -12.72
N PRO A 38 -10.69 2.49 -13.93
CA PRO A 38 -11.41 3.76 -14.05
C PRO A 38 -12.81 3.73 -13.44
N GLN A 39 -13.53 2.61 -13.55
CA GLN A 39 -14.86 2.43 -12.94
C GLN A 39 -14.78 2.41 -11.41
N ILE A 40 -13.70 1.83 -10.86
CA ILE A 40 -13.42 1.89 -9.43
C ILE A 40 -13.22 3.35 -8.99
N ALA A 41 -12.45 4.15 -9.76
CA ALA A 41 -12.24 5.56 -9.49
C ALA A 41 -13.55 6.35 -9.51
N GLU A 42 -14.40 6.13 -10.52
CA GLU A 42 -15.72 6.74 -10.62
C GLU A 42 -16.62 6.38 -9.42
N SER A 43 -16.59 5.13 -8.96
CA SER A 43 -17.39 4.66 -7.84
C SER A 43 -17.05 5.33 -6.50
N VAL A 44 -15.87 5.93 -6.39
CA VAL A 44 -15.44 6.72 -5.22
C VAL A 44 -15.44 8.23 -5.48
N GLY A 45 -16.11 8.67 -6.53
CA GLY A 45 -16.34 10.08 -6.84
C GLY A 45 -15.23 10.79 -7.62
N LEU A 46 -14.30 10.04 -8.21
CA LEU A 46 -13.22 10.59 -9.03
C LEU A 46 -13.62 10.68 -10.51
N ASP A 47 -12.98 11.60 -11.23
CA ASP A 47 -13.13 11.72 -12.69
C ASP A 47 -12.40 10.56 -13.38
N ALA A 48 -13.16 9.64 -13.97
CA ALA A 48 -12.61 8.43 -14.59
C ALA A 48 -11.71 8.73 -15.79
N VAL A 49 -11.97 9.82 -16.54
CA VAL A 49 -11.14 10.18 -17.70
C VAL A 49 -9.77 10.69 -17.23
N LYS A 50 -9.75 11.60 -16.26
CA LYS A 50 -8.49 12.11 -15.68
C LYS A 50 -7.70 11.01 -14.97
N PHE A 51 -8.42 10.08 -14.33
CA PHE A 51 -7.79 8.91 -13.71
C PHE A 51 -7.11 8.05 -14.76
N GLN A 52 -7.81 7.73 -15.86
CA GLN A 52 -7.26 6.93 -16.94
C GLN A 52 -6.04 7.60 -17.59
N GLU A 53 -6.09 8.91 -17.85
CA GLU A 53 -4.94 9.67 -18.37
C GLU A 53 -3.73 9.55 -17.45
N CYS A 54 -3.91 9.74 -16.13
CA CYS A 54 -2.85 9.59 -15.13
C CYS A 54 -2.23 8.19 -15.16
N PHE A 55 -3.07 7.16 -15.26
CA PHE A 55 -2.66 5.76 -15.23
C PHE A 55 -1.94 5.37 -16.54
N ASP A 56 -2.45 5.76 -17.70
CA ASP A 56 -1.86 5.47 -19.01
C ASP A 56 -0.49 6.15 -19.20
N GLU A 57 -0.35 7.38 -18.70
CA GLU A 57 0.91 8.12 -18.70
C GLU A 57 1.91 7.58 -17.67
N ARG A 58 1.47 6.65 -16.80
CA ARG A 58 2.29 6.06 -15.74
C ARG A 58 3.00 7.11 -14.88
N ARG A 59 2.28 8.18 -14.52
CA ARG A 59 2.83 9.35 -13.81
C ARG A 59 3.55 9.01 -12.51
N TYR A 60 3.14 7.93 -11.85
CA TYR A 60 3.68 7.50 -10.55
C TYR A 60 4.55 6.25 -10.63
N LYS A 61 4.98 5.86 -11.84
CA LYS A 61 5.85 4.69 -12.00
C LYS A 61 7.13 4.80 -11.18
N ASP A 62 7.79 5.95 -11.26
CA ASP A 62 9.10 6.13 -10.61
C ASP A 62 8.96 6.22 -9.09
N ALA A 63 7.86 6.80 -8.58
CA ALA A 63 7.56 6.83 -7.15
C ALA A 63 7.34 5.42 -6.60
N VAL A 64 6.51 4.62 -7.27
CA VAL A 64 6.27 3.21 -6.87
C VAL A 64 7.53 2.37 -6.98
N GLN A 65 8.36 2.62 -7.99
CA GLN A 65 9.65 1.93 -8.14
C GLN A 65 10.61 2.28 -7.00
N ALA A 66 10.66 3.55 -6.58
CA ALA A 66 11.47 3.99 -5.45
C ALA A 66 11.02 3.33 -4.14
N ASP A 67 9.72 3.22 -3.90
CA ASP A 67 9.16 2.52 -2.73
C ASP A 67 9.53 1.02 -2.72
N LEU A 68 9.47 0.38 -3.89
CA LEU A 68 9.88 -1.01 -4.04
C LEU A 68 11.38 -1.22 -3.72
N GLU A 69 12.22 -0.30 -4.20
CA GLU A 69 13.66 -0.33 -3.93
C GLU A 69 13.97 -0.07 -2.45
N ASP A 70 13.26 0.87 -1.81
CA ASP A 70 13.40 1.15 -0.38
C ASP A 70 12.99 -0.07 0.46
N ALA A 71 11.87 -0.70 0.14
CA ALA A 71 11.44 -1.95 0.79
C ALA A 71 12.50 -3.05 0.66
N ALA A 72 13.08 -3.24 -0.52
CA ALA A 72 14.13 -4.24 -0.76
C ALA A 72 15.42 -3.91 0.00
N ASN A 73 15.83 -2.64 0.01
CA ASN A 73 17.01 -2.15 0.75
C ASN A 73 16.83 -2.26 2.26
N SER A 74 15.58 -2.15 2.74
CA SER A 74 15.22 -2.37 4.14
C SER A 74 15.16 -3.84 4.54
N GLY A 75 15.45 -4.77 3.62
CA GLY A 75 15.51 -6.21 3.85
C GLY A 75 14.23 -6.97 3.53
N GLY A 76 13.19 -6.30 3.02
CA GLY A 76 11.93 -6.93 2.61
C GLY A 76 12.15 -7.89 1.42
N ARG A 77 11.72 -9.13 1.58
CA ARG A 77 11.80 -10.18 0.54
C ARG A 77 10.44 -10.76 0.16
N GLY A 78 9.40 -10.26 0.79
CA GLY A 78 8.02 -10.69 0.59
C GLY A 78 7.09 -9.97 1.54
N THR A 79 5.81 -10.31 1.51
CA THR A 79 4.77 -9.68 2.33
C THR A 79 4.07 -10.72 3.22
N PRO A 80 3.70 -10.34 4.43
CA PRO A 80 3.99 -9.07 5.09
C PRO A 80 5.46 -8.96 5.55
N TYR A 81 5.99 -7.75 5.57
CA TYR A 81 7.28 -7.43 6.17
C TYR A 81 7.13 -6.15 6.99
N SER A 82 7.47 -6.19 8.25
CA SER A 82 7.28 -5.06 9.16
C SER A 82 8.57 -4.75 9.92
N ILE A 83 8.79 -3.46 10.18
CA ILE A 83 9.89 -2.97 10.99
C ILE A 83 9.29 -2.22 12.18
N VAL A 84 9.57 -2.69 13.39
CA VAL A 84 9.20 -2.02 14.64
C VAL A 84 10.36 -1.14 15.05
N ILE A 85 10.10 0.15 15.29
CA ILE A 85 11.11 1.13 15.72
C ILE A 85 10.74 1.58 17.13
N ALA A 86 11.58 1.23 18.10
CA ALA A 86 11.44 1.68 19.50
C ALA A 86 11.76 3.17 19.66
N ALA A 87 11.36 3.78 20.76
CA ALA A 87 11.58 5.20 21.03
C ALA A 87 13.08 5.57 21.05
N ASN A 88 13.95 4.65 21.46
CA ASN A 88 15.41 4.83 21.45
C ASN A 88 16.05 4.62 20.05
N GLY A 89 15.25 4.34 18.99
CA GLY A 89 15.71 4.08 17.64
C GLY A 89 16.11 2.63 17.34
N THR A 90 16.03 1.72 18.31
CA THR A 90 16.29 0.28 18.08
C THR A 90 15.24 -0.28 17.13
N LYS A 91 15.68 -1.07 16.14
CA LYS A 91 14.83 -1.68 15.13
C LYS A 91 14.72 -3.18 15.33
N SER A 92 13.51 -3.70 15.26
CA SER A 92 13.20 -5.14 15.24
C SER A 92 12.39 -5.48 14.00
N VAL A 93 12.70 -6.60 13.35
CA VAL A 93 12.06 -7.02 12.10
C VAL A 93 11.08 -8.14 12.35
N ILE A 94 9.90 -8.05 11.72
CA ILE A 94 8.90 -9.14 11.63
C ILE A 94 8.82 -9.55 10.16
N PRO A 95 9.58 -10.59 9.73
CA PRO A 95 9.77 -10.91 8.31
C PRO A 95 8.69 -11.83 7.74
N GLY A 96 7.48 -11.78 8.26
CA GLY A 96 6.37 -12.63 7.80
C GLY A 96 5.10 -12.44 8.61
N ALA A 97 4.09 -13.23 8.28
CA ALA A 97 2.81 -13.28 9.01
C ALA A 97 2.98 -14.08 10.31
N PHE A 98 3.49 -13.46 11.35
CA PHE A 98 3.70 -14.08 12.66
C PHE A 98 2.40 -14.15 13.45
N PRO A 99 2.24 -15.17 14.34
CA PRO A 99 1.15 -15.22 15.29
C PRO A 99 1.11 -13.98 16.19
N TYR A 100 -0.09 -13.63 16.66
CA TYR A 100 -0.31 -12.46 17.52
C TYR A 100 0.67 -12.40 18.71
N GLU A 101 0.84 -13.51 19.43
CA GLU A 101 1.71 -13.56 20.62
C GLU A 101 3.17 -13.19 20.28
N SER A 102 3.68 -13.68 19.15
CA SER A 102 5.03 -13.36 18.73
C SER A 102 5.19 -11.87 18.33
N VAL A 103 4.18 -11.31 17.66
CA VAL A 103 4.16 -9.87 17.33
C VAL A 103 4.07 -9.05 18.61
N LYS A 104 3.22 -9.46 19.55
CA LYS A 104 3.04 -8.80 20.83
C LYS A 104 4.34 -8.73 21.63
N GLU A 105 5.09 -9.83 21.73
CA GLU A 105 6.38 -9.86 22.43
C GLU A 105 7.38 -8.83 21.83
N ILE A 106 7.44 -8.73 20.51
CA ILE A 106 8.32 -7.79 19.82
C ILE A 106 7.90 -6.34 20.10
N VAL A 107 6.59 -6.07 20.07
CA VAL A 107 6.05 -4.72 20.34
C VAL A 107 6.25 -4.35 21.81
N ASP A 108 5.95 -5.25 22.75
CA ASP A 108 6.12 -5.00 24.18
C ASP A 108 7.61 -4.69 24.49
N ALA A 109 8.55 -5.46 23.93
CA ALA A 109 9.97 -5.18 24.09
C ALA A 109 10.41 -3.82 23.50
N ALA A 110 9.78 -3.39 22.41
CA ALA A 110 10.04 -2.06 21.82
C ALA A 110 9.49 -0.92 22.67
N LEU A 111 8.36 -1.14 23.38
CA LEU A 111 7.75 -0.15 24.27
C LEU A 111 8.55 0.04 25.56
N GLU A 112 9.32 -0.95 25.99
CA GLU A 112 10.20 -0.87 27.17
C GLU A 112 11.51 -0.10 26.91
N ASN A 113 11.81 0.16 25.65
CA ASN A 113 13.01 0.84 25.18
C ASN A 113 12.72 2.26 24.65
#